data_0fef99a1b8cc10db796ccd1e6bf78d74
#
_entry.id   0fef99a1b8cc10db796ccd1e6bf78d74
#
_cell.length_a   1.000
_cell.length_b   1.000
_cell.length_c   1.000
_cell.angle_alpha   90.00
_cell.angle_beta   90.00
_cell.angle_gamma   90.00
#
_symmetry.space_group_name_H-M   'P 1'
#
loop_
_entity.id
_entity.type
_entity.pdbx_description
1 polymer ?
#
loop_
_entity_poly.entity_id
_entity_poly.type
_entity_poly.pdbx_seq_one_letter_code
_entity_poly.pdbx_strand_id
1 'polypeptide(L)'
;MAYTIATIGGRAALVSNGKYFDIQTLSGGALDPNPMGILDRGDDLSRLNDQLESAVPNGDFDAVVPTSPVPSPSKVFGIGLNYRDHAAESNLEVPDNPLVFTKFPSCITGPYDNISLRSDRCDYEGEIVVVIG
;
A
#
# COMPACT_ATOMS: atom_id res chain seq x y z
N MET A 1 4.81 12.92 -11.75
CA MET A 1 4.47 13.51 -10.43
C MET A 1 4.15 12.39 -9.46
N ALA A 2 4.24 12.64 -8.14
CA ALA A 2 3.81 11.66 -7.15
C ALA A 2 2.27 11.63 -7.11
N TYR A 3 1.70 10.45 -6.97
CA TYR A 3 0.27 10.23 -6.78
C TYR A 3 0.05 9.27 -5.59
N THR A 4 -1.14 9.31 -5.02
CA THR A 4 -1.54 8.41 -3.93
C THR A 4 -2.62 7.47 -4.42
N ILE A 5 -2.42 6.17 -4.19
CA ILE A 5 -3.41 5.13 -4.49
C ILE A 5 -4.03 4.56 -3.21
N ALA A 6 -5.26 4.13 -3.32
CA ALA A 6 -5.97 3.42 -2.26
C ALA A 6 -6.82 2.30 -2.86
N THR A 7 -7.20 1.34 -2.03
CA THR A 7 -8.22 0.34 -2.36
C THR A 7 -9.46 0.59 -1.52
N ILE A 8 -10.58 0.88 -2.18
CA ILE A 8 -11.86 1.21 -1.55
C ILE A 8 -12.92 0.28 -2.13
N GLY A 9 -13.58 -0.50 -1.27
CA GLY A 9 -14.56 -1.49 -1.72
C GLY A 9 -14.01 -2.50 -2.74
N GLY A 10 -12.73 -2.87 -2.61
CA GLY A 10 -12.05 -3.79 -3.52
C GLY A 10 -11.63 -3.17 -4.87
N ARG A 11 -11.76 -1.87 -5.04
CA ARG A 11 -11.47 -1.13 -6.27
C ARG A 11 -10.33 -0.15 -6.06
N ALA A 12 -9.51 0.01 -7.07
CA ALA A 12 -8.42 0.98 -7.06
C ALA A 12 -8.93 2.42 -7.23
N ALA A 13 -8.38 3.32 -6.47
CA ALA A 13 -8.68 4.74 -6.52
C ALA A 13 -7.40 5.59 -6.43
N LEU A 14 -7.42 6.77 -7.05
CA LEU A 14 -6.50 7.86 -6.73
C LEU A 14 -7.07 8.69 -5.60
N VAL A 15 -6.19 9.21 -4.74
CA VAL A 15 -6.57 10.08 -3.61
C VAL A 15 -5.87 11.41 -3.75
N SER A 16 -6.63 12.50 -3.66
CA SER A 16 -6.12 13.87 -3.69
C SER A 16 -7.03 14.80 -2.90
N ASN A 17 -6.44 15.69 -2.10
CA ASN A 17 -7.15 16.73 -1.35
C ASN A 17 -8.35 16.19 -0.52
N GLY A 18 -8.19 15.03 0.14
CA GLY A 18 -9.23 14.41 0.94
C GLY A 18 -10.39 13.80 0.15
N LYS A 19 -10.25 13.71 -1.17
CA LYS A 19 -11.24 13.08 -2.06
C LYS A 19 -10.64 11.83 -2.69
N TYR A 20 -11.51 10.89 -3.11
CA TYR A 20 -11.09 9.74 -3.89
C TYR A 20 -11.76 9.67 -5.25
N PHE A 21 -11.07 9.08 -6.20
CA PHE A 21 -11.46 8.97 -7.61
C PHE A 21 -11.26 7.53 -8.05
N ASP A 22 -12.33 6.81 -8.30
CA ASP A 22 -12.30 5.44 -8.84
C ASP A 22 -11.58 5.42 -10.19
N ILE A 23 -10.57 4.60 -10.32
CA ILE A 23 -9.69 4.60 -11.49
C ILE A 23 -10.43 4.21 -12.77
N GLN A 24 -11.35 3.25 -12.70
CA GLN A 24 -12.14 2.87 -13.88
C GLN A 24 -13.04 4.02 -14.34
N THR A 25 -13.72 4.68 -13.41
CA THR A 25 -14.58 5.82 -13.70
C THR A 25 -13.75 6.98 -14.25
N LEU A 26 -12.64 7.32 -13.61
CA LEU A 26 -11.77 8.43 -14.00
C LEU A 26 -11.13 8.21 -15.37
N SER A 27 -10.78 6.96 -15.72
CA SER A 27 -10.21 6.60 -17.01
C SER A 27 -11.24 6.40 -18.13
N GLY A 28 -12.54 6.60 -17.86
CA GLY A 28 -13.60 6.29 -18.82
C GLY A 28 -13.69 4.81 -19.20
N GLY A 29 -13.28 3.92 -18.30
CA GLY A 29 -13.27 2.46 -18.50
C GLY A 29 -12.00 1.92 -19.15
N ALA A 30 -10.98 2.75 -19.38
CA ALA A 30 -9.73 2.30 -20.02
C ALA A 30 -8.85 1.47 -19.07
N LEU A 31 -8.96 1.68 -17.76
CA LEU A 31 -8.24 0.90 -16.75
C LEU A 31 -9.19 0.02 -15.95
N ASP A 32 -8.73 -1.19 -15.67
CA ASP A 32 -9.41 -2.12 -14.76
C ASP A 32 -9.37 -1.56 -13.31
N PRO A 33 -10.47 -1.65 -12.55
CA PRO A 33 -10.48 -1.21 -11.14
C PRO A 33 -9.73 -2.17 -10.20
N ASN A 34 -9.22 -3.28 -10.67
CA ASN A 34 -8.47 -4.24 -9.84
C ASN A 34 -7.20 -3.58 -9.28
N PRO A 35 -7.04 -3.49 -7.94
CA PRO A 35 -5.87 -2.87 -7.34
C PRO A 35 -4.54 -3.50 -7.76
N MET A 36 -4.51 -4.79 -8.05
CA MET A 36 -3.31 -5.47 -8.52
C MET A 36 -2.99 -5.17 -9.99
N GLY A 37 -4.02 -4.90 -10.79
CA GLY A 37 -3.89 -4.65 -12.24
C GLY A 37 -3.41 -3.24 -12.60
N ILE A 38 -3.24 -2.36 -11.61
CA ILE A 38 -2.77 -0.99 -11.83
C ILE A 38 -1.31 -0.77 -11.45
N LEU A 39 -0.66 -1.74 -10.81
CA LEU A 39 0.67 -1.55 -10.23
C LEU A 39 1.75 -1.30 -11.28
N ASP A 40 1.60 -1.85 -12.47
CA ASP A 40 2.49 -1.65 -13.63
C ASP A 40 2.04 -0.49 -14.55
N ARG A 41 1.02 0.28 -14.17
CA ARG A 41 0.40 1.33 -14.97
C ARG A 41 0.81 2.75 -14.53
N GLY A 42 2.04 2.91 -14.07
CA GLY A 42 2.53 4.19 -13.50
C GLY A 42 2.34 5.40 -14.40
N ASP A 43 2.58 5.29 -15.71
CA ASP A 43 2.39 6.39 -16.66
C ASP A 43 0.91 6.76 -16.84
N ASP A 44 0.03 5.77 -16.84
CA ASP A 44 -1.42 6.00 -16.92
C ASP A 44 -1.92 6.67 -15.65
N LEU A 45 -1.49 6.19 -14.48
CA LEU A 45 -1.85 6.76 -13.19
C LEU A 45 -1.35 8.21 -13.05
N SER A 46 -0.15 8.50 -13.53
CA SER A 46 0.38 9.87 -13.54
C SER A 46 -0.49 10.79 -14.41
N ARG A 47 -0.88 10.35 -15.61
CA ARG A 47 -1.76 11.12 -16.50
C ARG A 47 -3.14 11.35 -15.90
N LEU A 48 -3.71 10.35 -15.22
CA LEU A 48 -5.00 10.50 -14.53
C LEU A 48 -4.88 11.46 -13.34
N ASN A 49 -3.77 11.41 -12.62
CA ASN A 49 -3.53 12.32 -11.49
C ASN A 49 -3.49 13.81 -11.94
N ASP A 50 -2.96 14.08 -13.11
CA ASP A 50 -2.93 15.44 -13.67
C ASP A 50 -4.32 16.00 -14.02
N GLN A 51 -5.34 15.14 -14.10
CA GLN A 51 -6.74 15.51 -14.41
C GLN A 51 -7.62 15.68 -13.16
N LEU A 52 -7.12 15.37 -11.97
CA LEU A 52 -7.93 15.32 -10.74
C LEU A 52 -8.55 16.66 -10.36
N GLU A 53 -7.90 17.78 -10.66
CA GLU A 53 -8.42 19.12 -10.35
C GLU A 53 -9.74 19.43 -11.08
N SER A 54 -9.94 18.85 -12.27
CA SER A 54 -11.14 19.03 -13.08
C SER A 54 -12.12 17.87 -13.02
N ALA A 55 -11.71 16.76 -12.40
CA ALA A 55 -12.52 15.56 -12.31
C ALA A 55 -13.55 15.64 -11.17
N VAL A 56 -14.67 14.94 -11.36
CA VAL A 56 -15.68 14.79 -10.31
C VAL A 56 -15.26 13.66 -9.38
N PRO A 57 -15.06 13.92 -8.07
CA PRO A 57 -14.67 12.87 -7.12
C PRO A 57 -15.85 11.90 -6.89
N ASN A 58 -15.52 10.66 -6.54
CA ASN A 58 -16.49 9.66 -6.13
C ASN A 58 -16.96 9.87 -4.68
N GLY A 59 -16.19 10.60 -3.87
CA GLY A 59 -16.57 10.94 -2.50
C GLY A 59 -15.41 11.45 -1.66
N ASP A 60 -15.70 11.65 -0.37
CA ASP A 60 -14.73 12.01 0.64
C ASP A 60 -13.92 10.78 1.07
N PHE A 61 -12.61 10.89 1.09
CA PHE A 61 -11.74 9.79 1.49
C PHE A 61 -11.90 9.45 2.98
N ASP A 62 -12.12 10.46 3.83
CA ASP A 62 -12.34 10.27 5.27
C ASP A 62 -13.71 9.62 5.61
N ALA A 63 -14.63 9.57 4.64
CA ALA A 63 -15.92 8.93 4.82
C ALA A 63 -15.94 7.44 4.44
N VAL A 64 -14.81 6.88 3.97
CA VAL A 64 -14.70 5.49 3.55
C VAL A 64 -13.62 4.77 4.35
N VAL A 65 -13.72 3.45 4.42
CA VAL A 65 -12.69 2.60 5.03
C VAL A 65 -11.88 1.95 3.93
N PRO A 66 -10.63 2.40 3.69
CA PRO A 66 -9.76 1.75 2.72
C PRO A 66 -9.29 0.39 3.25
N THR A 67 -8.94 -0.50 2.35
CA THR A 67 -8.23 -1.76 2.64
C THR A 67 -6.77 -1.63 2.24
N SER A 68 -5.99 -2.72 2.33
CA SER A 68 -4.61 -2.71 1.86
C SER A 68 -4.54 -2.20 0.40
N PRO A 69 -3.67 -1.24 0.08
CA PRO A 69 -3.52 -0.76 -1.31
C PRO A 69 -3.00 -1.84 -2.26
N VAL A 70 -2.31 -2.85 -1.73
CA VAL A 70 -1.83 -4.04 -2.46
C VAL A 70 -2.36 -5.28 -1.74
N PRO A 71 -3.62 -5.68 -2.01
CA PRO A 71 -4.30 -6.68 -1.18
C PRO A 71 -3.82 -8.12 -1.41
N SER A 72 -3.24 -8.43 -2.57
CA SER A 72 -2.88 -9.81 -2.95
C SER A 72 -1.54 -9.89 -3.67
N PRO A 73 -0.44 -9.42 -3.07
CA PRO A 73 0.88 -9.55 -3.69
C PRO A 73 1.26 -11.02 -3.82
N SER A 74 1.97 -11.37 -4.89
CA SER A 74 2.45 -12.75 -5.08
C SER A 74 3.56 -13.14 -4.11
N LYS A 75 4.33 -12.17 -3.65
CA LYS A 75 5.45 -12.34 -2.72
C LYS A 75 5.56 -11.12 -1.81
N VAL A 76 5.97 -11.38 -0.56
CA VAL A 76 6.33 -10.34 0.40
C VAL A 76 7.66 -10.73 1.01
N PHE A 77 8.61 -9.81 1.00
CA PHE A 77 9.91 -9.99 1.64
C PHE A 77 10.08 -8.94 2.74
N GLY A 78 10.64 -9.36 3.86
CA GLY A 78 11.20 -8.48 4.86
C GLY A 78 12.71 -8.41 4.71
N ILE A 79 13.26 -7.23 4.98
CA ILE A 79 14.70 -7.00 4.99
C ILE A 79 15.10 -6.76 6.44
N GLY A 80 15.87 -7.70 7.02
CA GLY A 80 16.22 -7.66 8.43
C GLY A 80 17.43 -6.79 8.74
N LEU A 81 17.36 -6.18 9.94
CA LEU A 81 18.32 -5.26 10.55
C LEU A 81 18.71 -4.09 9.63
N ASN A 82 17.73 -3.54 8.92
CA ASN A 82 17.90 -2.41 8.02
C ASN A 82 17.82 -1.03 8.70
N TYR A 83 17.54 -1.00 10.01
CA TYR A 83 17.57 0.19 10.87
C TYR A 83 18.65 0.05 11.94
N ARG A 84 19.59 1.01 12.01
CA ARG A 84 20.72 0.95 12.95
C ARG A 84 20.26 1.00 14.40
N ASP A 85 19.24 1.79 14.70
CA ASP A 85 18.71 1.92 16.07
C ASP A 85 18.11 0.59 16.54
N HIS A 86 17.40 -0.12 15.65
CA HIS A 86 16.87 -1.45 15.96
C HIS A 86 17.97 -2.49 16.20
N ALA A 87 19.04 -2.47 15.43
CA ALA A 87 20.19 -3.33 15.67
C ALA A 87 20.83 -3.05 17.04
N ALA A 88 20.99 -1.78 17.39
CA ALA A 88 21.54 -1.37 18.69
C ALA A 88 20.65 -1.78 19.89
N GLU A 89 19.33 -1.60 19.79
CA GLU A 89 18.38 -2.03 20.83
C GLU A 89 18.38 -3.55 21.03
N SER A 90 18.58 -4.31 19.97
CA SER A 90 18.66 -5.76 19.99
C SER A 90 20.04 -6.31 20.35
N ASN A 91 21.03 -5.45 20.58
CA ASN A 91 22.46 -5.81 20.77
C ASN A 91 22.99 -6.70 19.63
N LEU A 92 22.60 -6.42 18.40
CA LEU A 92 23.03 -7.13 17.22
C LEU A 92 23.90 -6.23 16.36
N GLU A 93 24.89 -6.82 15.68
CA GLU A 93 25.68 -6.12 14.69
C GLU A 93 24.86 -5.89 13.42
N VAL A 94 25.07 -4.73 12.79
CA VAL A 94 24.48 -4.45 11.47
C VAL A 94 25.14 -5.42 10.47
N PRO A 95 24.36 -6.25 9.76
CA PRO A 95 24.93 -7.24 8.85
C PRO A 95 25.55 -6.56 7.62
N ASP A 96 26.65 -7.11 7.12
CA ASP A 96 27.30 -6.63 5.89
C ASP A 96 26.44 -6.88 4.64
N ASN A 97 25.58 -7.89 4.68
CA ASN A 97 24.62 -8.22 3.62
C ASN A 97 23.21 -8.21 4.19
N PRO A 98 22.20 -7.76 3.39
CA PRO A 98 20.81 -7.77 3.83
C PRO A 98 20.33 -9.17 4.22
N LEU A 99 19.73 -9.30 5.39
CA LEU A 99 19.00 -10.51 5.77
C LEU A 99 17.61 -10.44 5.12
N VAL A 100 17.33 -11.39 4.23
CA VAL A 100 16.05 -11.45 3.54
C VAL A 100 15.24 -12.62 4.07
N PHE A 101 14.01 -12.35 4.47
CA PHE A 101 13.06 -13.38 4.89
C PHE A 101 11.71 -13.15 4.21
N THR A 102 10.91 -14.21 4.14
CA THR A 102 9.60 -14.15 3.49
C THR A 102 8.50 -13.91 4.51
N LYS A 103 7.52 -13.09 4.11
CA LYS A 103 6.21 -13.01 4.75
C LYS A 103 5.17 -13.60 3.80
N PHE A 104 4.19 -14.32 4.33
CA PHE A 104 3.14 -14.90 3.49
C PHE A 104 2.09 -13.83 3.14
N PRO A 105 1.52 -13.84 1.93
CA PRO A 105 0.45 -12.90 1.57
C PRO A 105 -0.75 -12.92 2.52
N SER A 106 -0.99 -14.05 3.19
CA SER A 106 -2.03 -14.18 4.21
C SER A 106 -1.82 -13.32 5.47
N CYS A 107 -0.65 -12.70 5.65
CA CYS A 107 -0.41 -11.76 6.75
C CYS A 107 -0.83 -10.32 6.41
N ILE A 108 -1.29 -10.06 5.18
CA ILE A 108 -1.78 -8.74 4.79
C ILE A 108 -3.19 -8.53 5.32
N THR A 109 -3.37 -7.41 5.98
CA THR A 109 -4.65 -6.97 6.52
C THR A 109 -4.91 -5.52 6.16
N GLY A 110 -6.12 -5.04 6.34
CA GLY A 110 -6.46 -3.64 6.16
C GLY A 110 -5.96 -2.78 7.32
N PRO A 111 -5.89 -1.46 7.14
CA PRO A 111 -5.33 -0.54 8.13
C PRO A 111 -6.17 -0.45 9.43
N TYR A 112 -7.41 -0.89 9.41
CA TYR A 112 -8.33 -0.84 10.55
C TYR A 112 -8.81 -2.23 11.00
N ASP A 113 -8.25 -3.30 10.43
CA ASP A 113 -8.64 -4.67 10.78
C ASP A 113 -8.05 -5.07 12.14
N ASN A 114 -8.77 -5.90 12.87
CA ASN A 114 -8.29 -6.45 14.12
C ASN A 114 -7.24 -7.53 13.88
N ILE A 115 -6.11 -7.42 14.57
CA ILE A 115 -5.09 -8.46 14.59
C ILE A 115 -5.33 -9.38 15.78
N SER A 116 -5.59 -10.67 15.50
CA SER A 116 -5.77 -11.66 16.54
C SER A 116 -4.43 -12.06 17.13
N LEU A 117 -4.11 -11.54 18.31
CA LEU A 117 -2.87 -11.88 19.01
C LEU A 117 -2.96 -13.28 19.62
N ARG A 118 -1.91 -14.08 19.41
CA ARG A 118 -1.76 -15.42 20.00
C ARG A 118 -0.69 -15.50 21.06
N SER A 119 -0.10 -14.36 21.42
CA SER A 119 0.97 -14.21 22.40
C SER A 119 0.83 -12.85 23.07
N ASP A 120 1.29 -12.74 24.29
CA ASP A 120 1.49 -11.48 25.03
C ASP A 120 2.81 -10.77 24.67
N ARG A 121 3.62 -11.40 23.81
CA ARG A 121 4.90 -10.89 23.30
C ARG A 121 4.76 -10.41 21.86
N CYS A 122 3.73 -9.60 21.60
CA CYS A 122 3.56 -8.97 20.30
C CYS A 122 4.06 -7.53 20.38
N ASP A 123 4.81 -7.15 19.37
CA ASP A 123 5.29 -5.78 19.16
C ASP A 123 4.82 -5.28 17.80
N TYR A 124 4.98 -3.98 17.56
CA TYR A 124 4.67 -3.34 16.30
C TYR A 124 5.93 -2.67 15.73
N GLU A 125 6.05 -2.69 14.43
CA GLU A 125 7.17 -2.08 13.71
C GLU A 125 6.63 -1.18 12.59
N GLY A 126 7.23 0.01 12.46
CA GLY A 126 6.96 0.91 11.34
C GLY A 126 7.99 0.70 10.23
N GLU A 127 7.53 0.28 9.04
CA GLU A 127 8.39 -0.07 7.93
C GLU A 127 8.07 0.73 6.67
N ILE A 128 9.10 1.02 5.88
CA ILE A 128 8.92 1.49 4.50
C ILE A 128 8.69 0.27 3.61
N VAL A 129 7.58 0.28 2.88
CA VAL A 129 7.25 -0.77 1.91
C VAL A 129 7.51 -0.27 0.50
N VAL A 130 8.26 -1.05 -0.29
CA VAL A 130 8.46 -0.82 -1.72
C VAL A 130 7.64 -1.85 -2.49
N VAL A 131 6.78 -1.38 -3.38
CA VAL A 131 5.98 -2.23 -4.27
C VAL A 131 6.63 -2.26 -5.64
N ILE A 132 6.88 -3.46 -6.15
CA ILE A 132 7.39 -3.67 -7.51
C ILE A 132 6.20 -4.00 -8.40
N GLY A 133 5.98 -3.16 -9.40
CA GLY A 133 4.94 -3.30 -10.42
C GLY A 133 5.50 -3.85 -11.73
#